data_1ccb18baaed6ef45298f1d5f3daeb208
#
_entry.id   1ccb18baaed6ef45298f1d5f3daeb208
#
_cell.length_a   1.000
_cell.length_b   1.000
_cell.length_c   1.000
_cell.angle_alpha   90.00
_cell.angle_beta   90.00
_cell.angle_gamma   90.00
#
_symmetry.space_group_name_H-M   'P 1'
#
loop_
_entity.id
_entity.type
_entity.pdbx_description
1 polymer ?
#
loop_
_entity_poly.entity_id
_entity_poly.type
_entity_poly.pdbx_seq_one_letter_code
_entity_poly.pdbx_strand_id
1 'polypeptide(L)'
;MPHALFRGLICTAAAVALSLETGLFGGAPQAGSNPFEFLAPSVVVSARDRADLDRDQVIARVLSGKGGQLAVFVATRLNAPPDALVAWTRAIAELKRSEFVLAIGRFSDPPRSSDLEGLTLDQRDLDAIRRCRPGDCGLKLSAGEIESLTAVLGTAGAEWSDVLQREFRRLVVERVVQYQAGGLGALAPPADRKTPRKPDEALSAIVEQSPYLAKLPHVVDWLKEYPHTDSAVESFFYWSKERYGDGKPVISITHVGIVRPESDHRLPAILVAGKQIFATHYLEGGLGLTMIVRDARNGAPYLAYVNRSQVDMLRGFFGAFVRGVLEDRVQRQAPLIVRGLRARLESGNPPDEISDPFAKGRPGAR
;
A
#
# COMPACT_ATOMS: atom_id res chain seq x y z
N MET A 1 56.91 -17.37 32.28
CA MET A 1 58.34 -17.62 32.06
C MET A 1 58.50 -18.52 30.86
N PRO A 2 59.47 -18.36 30.00
CA PRO A 2 60.01 -17.10 29.43
C PRO A 2 60.19 -17.15 27.89
N HIS A 3 60.39 -15.99 27.31
CA HIS A 3 61.42 -15.56 26.36
C HIS A 3 61.45 -16.17 24.97
N ALA A 4 61.75 -15.53 23.95
CA ALA A 4 62.27 -14.23 23.52
C ALA A 4 62.79 -14.37 22.10
N LEU A 5 62.66 -13.30 21.32
CA LEU A 5 63.69 -12.64 20.50
C LEU A 5 64.28 -13.36 19.28
N PHE A 6 64.26 -12.73 18.10
CA PHE A 6 65.36 -12.02 17.42
C PHE A 6 64.93 -11.76 15.96
N ARG A 7 64.78 -10.56 15.47
CA ARG A 7 65.74 -9.56 14.92
C ARG A 7 66.52 -10.02 13.70
N GLY A 8 66.43 -9.18 12.68
CA GLY A 8 67.49 -8.90 11.73
C GLY A 8 67.03 -8.86 10.30
N LEU A 9 66.98 -7.80 9.63
CA LEU A 9 67.78 -6.67 9.21
C LEU A 9 68.22 -6.80 7.73
N ILE A 10 67.93 -5.77 6.96
CA ILE A 10 68.73 -5.05 5.93
C ILE A 10 68.64 -5.48 4.47
N CYS A 11 68.09 -4.54 3.67
CA CYS A 11 68.55 -3.87 2.43
C CYS A 11 68.99 -4.70 1.23
N THR A 12 68.47 -4.42 0.06
CA THR A 12 69.12 -3.46 -0.87
C THR A 12 68.21 -3.24 -2.10
N ALA A 13 68.34 -2.02 -2.60
CA ALA A 13 67.70 -1.49 -3.80
C ALA A 13 68.30 -2.06 -5.09
N ALA A 14 67.49 -2.19 -6.12
CA ALA A 14 67.92 -1.99 -7.51
C ALA A 14 66.73 -1.57 -8.39
N ALA A 15 66.99 -0.53 -9.12
CA ALA A 15 66.06 0.17 -10.00
C ALA A 15 65.98 -0.46 -11.40
N VAL A 16 64.95 0.01 -12.15
CA VAL A 16 64.85 0.13 -13.60
C VAL A 16 64.25 -1.07 -14.37
N ALA A 17 63.02 -0.88 -14.83
CA ALA A 17 62.73 -0.91 -16.27
C ALA A 17 61.34 -0.27 -16.52
N LEU A 18 61.32 0.85 -17.22
CA LEU A 18 60.14 1.37 -17.91
C LEU A 18 59.69 0.34 -18.97
N SER A 19 58.50 -0.16 -18.81
CA SER A 19 57.74 -0.75 -19.92
C SER A 19 56.48 0.07 -20.08
N LEU A 20 56.41 0.88 -21.09
CA LEU A 20 55.18 1.44 -21.63
C LEU A 20 54.34 0.23 -22.15
N GLU A 21 53.42 -0.19 -21.35
CA GLU A 21 52.29 -0.96 -21.87
C GLU A 21 51.09 -0.02 -21.92
N THR A 22 50.63 0.22 -23.16
CA THR A 22 49.36 0.84 -23.49
C THR A 22 48.27 0.02 -22.84
N GLY A 23 47.90 0.41 -21.63
CA GLY A 23 46.73 -0.14 -20.93
C GLY A 23 45.48 0.21 -21.72
N LEU A 24 44.88 -0.79 -22.34
CA LEU A 24 43.46 -0.79 -22.67
C LEU A 24 42.70 -0.22 -21.47
N PHE A 25 42.10 0.93 -21.68
CA PHE A 25 41.01 1.42 -20.83
C PHE A 25 39.89 0.40 -20.86
N GLY A 26 39.98 -0.60 -20.04
CA GLY A 26 38.83 -1.34 -19.59
C GLY A 26 37.97 -0.36 -18.83
N GLY A 27 36.97 0.21 -19.50
CA GLY A 27 35.96 1.01 -18.82
C GLY A 27 35.44 0.17 -17.68
N ALA A 28 35.57 0.70 -16.44
CA ALA A 28 34.88 0.12 -15.30
C ALA A 28 33.43 -0.15 -15.76
N PRO A 29 32.86 -1.33 -15.50
CA PRO A 29 31.48 -1.56 -15.85
C PRO A 29 30.69 -0.43 -15.23
N GLN A 30 30.11 0.45 -16.04
CA GLN A 30 29.15 1.42 -15.55
C GLN A 30 28.17 0.61 -14.74
N ALA A 31 28.17 0.80 -13.44
CA ALA A 31 27.25 0.14 -12.54
C ALA A 31 25.84 0.55 -13.03
N GLY A 32 25.24 -0.31 -13.84
CA GLY A 32 23.96 -0.04 -14.44
C GLY A 32 23.00 0.26 -13.30
N SER A 33 22.42 1.44 -13.29
CA SER A 33 21.61 1.94 -12.19
C SER A 33 20.53 0.90 -11.87
N ASN A 34 20.51 0.45 -10.61
CA ASN A 34 19.51 -0.48 -10.13
C ASN A 34 18.13 0.18 -10.22
N PRO A 35 17.15 -0.35 -10.99
CA PRO A 35 15.85 0.28 -11.16
C PRO A 35 15.09 0.48 -9.84
N PHE A 36 15.50 -0.21 -8.77
CA PHE A 36 14.93 -0.08 -7.43
C PHE A 36 15.75 0.81 -6.49
N GLU A 37 16.79 1.46 -6.97
CA GLU A 37 17.71 2.26 -6.15
C GLU A 37 16.99 3.41 -5.42
N PHE A 38 15.93 3.96 -6.02
CA PHE A 38 15.15 5.01 -5.37
C PHE A 38 14.48 4.55 -4.06
N LEU A 39 14.27 3.24 -3.87
CA LEU A 39 13.70 2.67 -2.63
C LEU A 39 14.70 2.52 -1.49
N ALA A 40 16.00 2.69 -1.77
CA ALA A 40 17.03 2.60 -0.75
C ALA A 40 16.92 3.78 0.27
N PRO A 41 17.28 3.57 1.54
CA PRO A 41 17.78 2.32 2.12
C PRO A 41 16.68 1.34 2.58
N SER A 42 15.40 1.70 2.48
CA SER A 42 14.28 0.89 3.00
C SER A 42 14.15 -0.47 2.30
N VAL A 43 14.44 -0.50 1.01
CA VAL A 43 14.47 -1.70 0.20
C VAL A 43 15.78 -1.74 -0.58
N VAL A 44 16.53 -2.81 -0.41
CA VAL A 44 17.76 -3.06 -1.16
C VAL A 44 17.56 -4.30 -2.03
N VAL A 45 17.57 -4.12 -3.34
CA VAL A 45 17.51 -5.21 -4.32
C VAL A 45 18.93 -5.51 -4.77
N SER A 46 19.45 -6.68 -4.38
CA SER A 46 20.80 -7.12 -4.67
C SER A 46 20.98 -7.57 -6.12
N ALA A 47 22.23 -7.76 -6.55
CA ALA A 47 22.52 -8.34 -7.87
C ALA A 47 21.92 -9.75 -8.04
N ARG A 48 21.89 -10.56 -6.97
CA ARG A 48 21.24 -11.86 -6.96
C ARG A 48 19.74 -11.76 -7.17
N ASP A 49 19.08 -10.83 -6.45
CA ASP A 49 17.64 -10.60 -6.62
C ASP A 49 17.32 -10.18 -8.06
N ARG A 50 18.15 -9.33 -8.65
CA ARG A 50 17.97 -8.92 -10.04
C ARG A 50 18.10 -10.09 -10.99
N ALA A 51 19.10 -10.94 -10.80
CA ALA A 51 19.24 -12.17 -11.58
C ALA A 51 18.04 -13.12 -11.40
N ASP A 52 17.41 -13.15 -10.22
CA ASP A 52 16.18 -13.90 -9.97
C ASP A 52 15.00 -13.28 -10.70
N LEU A 53 14.85 -11.95 -10.65
CA LEU A 53 13.82 -11.22 -11.41
C LEU A 53 13.97 -11.42 -12.93
N ASP A 54 15.20 -11.39 -13.43
CA ASP A 54 15.50 -11.61 -14.87
C ASP A 54 15.15 -13.04 -15.33
N ARG A 55 15.06 -13.99 -14.39
CA ARG A 55 14.56 -15.36 -14.61
C ARG A 55 13.06 -15.51 -14.28
N ASP A 56 12.31 -14.42 -14.29
CA ASP A 56 10.87 -14.35 -13.98
C ASP A 56 10.50 -14.84 -12.56
N GLN A 57 11.46 -14.88 -11.64
CA GLN A 57 11.17 -15.17 -10.23
C GLN A 57 10.51 -13.96 -9.56
N VAL A 58 9.66 -14.24 -8.57
CA VAL A 58 9.11 -13.23 -7.69
C VAL A 58 9.97 -13.13 -6.44
N ILE A 59 10.43 -11.93 -6.12
CA ILE A 59 11.08 -11.65 -4.84
C ILE A 59 10.07 -11.06 -3.87
N ALA A 60 10.07 -11.53 -2.63
CA ALA A 60 9.24 -10.98 -1.56
C ALA A 60 10.03 -10.86 -0.27
N ARG A 61 9.85 -9.75 0.45
CA ARG A 61 10.54 -9.47 1.70
C ARG A 61 9.64 -8.74 2.67
N VAL A 62 9.67 -9.18 3.89
CA VAL A 62 9.18 -8.38 5.01
C VAL A 62 10.22 -7.29 5.29
N LEU A 63 9.77 -6.06 5.40
CA LEU A 63 10.60 -4.90 5.69
C LEU A 63 10.55 -4.56 7.17
N SER A 64 11.60 -3.92 7.66
CA SER A 64 11.62 -3.42 9.03
C SER A 64 10.48 -2.41 9.25
N GLY A 65 9.78 -2.56 10.37
CA GLY A 65 8.72 -1.67 10.81
C GLY A 65 8.79 -1.43 12.32
N LYS A 66 8.64 -0.17 12.74
CA LYS A 66 8.59 0.25 14.15
C LYS A 66 7.17 0.61 14.55
N GLY A 67 6.89 0.57 15.85
CA GLY A 67 5.64 1.13 16.39
C GLY A 67 4.35 0.46 15.91
N GLY A 68 4.36 -0.84 15.67
CA GLY A 68 3.18 -1.59 15.21
C GLY A 68 3.04 -1.64 13.69
N GLN A 69 4.06 -1.26 12.93
CA GLN A 69 4.03 -1.43 11.47
C GLN A 69 4.34 -2.85 11.03
N LEU A 70 3.59 -3.31 10.04
CA LEU A 70 3.91 -4.43 9.17
C LEU A 70 4.22 -3.86 7.79
N ALA A 71 5.33 -4.28 7.19
CA ALA A 71 5.74 -3.79 5.90
C ALA A 71 6.25 -4.91 5.00
N VAL A 72 5.96 -4.83 3.70
CA VAL A 72 6.35 -5.83 2.71
C VAL A 72 6.80 -5.16 1.42
N PHE A 73 7.78 -5.75 0.79
CA PHE A 73 8.20 -5.46 -0.58
C PHE A 73 8.07 -6.71 -1.43
N VAL A 74 7.51 -6.58 -2.62
CA VAL A 74 7.45 -7.64 -3.63
C VAL A 74 7.79 -7.06 -4.98
N ALA A 75 8.55 -7.79 -5.78
CA ALA A 75 8.80 -7.42 -7.16
C ALA A 75 8.83 -8.64 -8.09
N THR A 76 8.53 -8.41 -9.36
CA THR A 76 8.61 -9.38 -10.44
C THR A 76 8.91 -8.68 -11.75
N ARG A 77 9.48 -9.38 -12.72
CA ARG A 77 9.56 -8.89 -14.08
C ARG A 77 8.14 -8.74 -14.65
N LEU A 78 7.95 -7.77 -15.53
CA LEU A 78 6.69 -7.52 -16.19
C LEU A 78 6.89 -7.53 -17.71
N ASN A 79 5.96 -8.13 -18.44
CA ASN A 79 5.93 -8.11 -19.90
C ASN A 79 4.66 -7.40 -20.39
N ALA A 80 4.48 -6.16 -19.94
CA ALA A 80 3.38 -5.31 -20.36
C ALA A 80 3.83 -3.84 -20.38
N PRO A 81 3.18 -2.98 -21.17
CA PRO A 81 3.46 -1.55 -21.14
C PRO A 81 3.06 -0.95 -19.78
N PRO A 82 3.75 0.09 -19.30
CA PRO A 82 3.41 0.73 -18.02
C PRO A 82 1.96 1.20 -17.92
N ASP A 83 1.37 1.66 -19.03
CA ASP A 83 -0.01 2.12 -19.07
C ASP A 83 -1.04 1.01 -18.76
N ALA A 84 -0.66 -0.26 -18.89
CA ALA A 84 -1.50 -1.37 -18.44
C ALA A 84 -1.84 -1.24 -16.94
N LEU A 85 -0.87 -0.81 -16.09
CA LEU A 85 -1.14 -0.59 -14.68
C LEU A 85 -2.19 0.49 -14.46
N VAL A 86 -2.17 1.56 -15.25
CA VAL A 86 -3.17 2.65 -15.17
C VAL A 86 -4.56 2.14 -15.58
N ALA A 87 -4.64 1.46 -16.73
CA ALA A 87 -5.91 0.93 -17.23
C ALA A 87 -6.55 -0.03 -16.22
N TRP A 88 -5.77 -0.99 -15.71
CA TRP A 88 -6.24 -1.94 -14.71
C TRP A 88 -6.54 -1.30 -13.35
N THR A 89 -5.82 -0.24 -12.95
CA THR A 89 -6.13 0.50 -11.71
C THR A 89 -7.47 1.21 -11.81
N ARG A 90 -7.83 1.74 -12.97
CA ARG A 90 -9.17 2.33 -13.19
C ARG A 90 -10.28 1.28 -13.07
N ALA A 91 -10.02 0.04 -13.51
CA ALA A 91 -10.90 -1.12 -13.33
C ALA A 91 -10.60 -1.85 -12.01
N ILE A 92 -10.59 -1.13 -10.89
CA ILE A 92 -10.09 -1.61 -9.59
C ILE A 92 -10.79 -2.87 -9.10
N ALA A 93 -12.08 -3.04 -9.38
CA ALA A 93 -12.84 -4.22 -8.99
C ALA A 93 -12.29 -5.49 -9.67
N GLU A 94 -11.98 -5.39 -10.96
CA GLU A 94 -11.37 -6.49 -11.72
C GLU A 94 -9.91 -6.71 -11.33
N LEU A 95 -9.17 -5.62 -11.11
CA LEU A 95 -7.78 -5.69 -10.68
C LEU A 95 -7.62 -6.43 -9.35
N LYS A 96 -8.50 -6.19 -8.40
CA LYS A 96 -8.45 -6.79 -7.06
C LYS A 96 -9.22 -8.11 -6.93
N ARG A 97 -9.89 -8.57 -7.94
CA ARG A 97 -10.65 -9.83 -7.92
C ARG A 97 -9.73 -10.98 -7.46
N SER A 98 -10.05 -11.59 -6.33
CA SER A 98 -9.32 -12.71 -5.76
C SER A 98 -10.20 -13.43 -4.74
N GLU A 99 -9.78 -14.60 -4.27
CA GLU A 99 -10.46 -15.34 -3.20
C GLU A 99 -10.52 -14.59 -1.86
N PHE A 100 -9.64 -13.61 -1.66
CA PHE A 100 -9.58 -12.78 -0.44
C PHE A 100 -10.58 -11.61 -0.47
N VAL A 101 -11.03 -11.20 -1.66
CA VAL A 101 -11.95 -10.06 -1.83
C VAL A 101 -13.38 -10.58 -1.92
N LEU A 102 -14.14 -10.38 -0.85
CA LEU A 102 -15.52 -10.84 -0.73
C LEU A 102 -16.51 -9.91 -1.43
N ALA A 103 -16.22 -8.61 -1.41
CA ALA A 103 -16.98 -7.57 -2.10
C ALA A 103 -16.11 -6.35 -2.33
N ILE A 104 -16.35 -5.62 -3.39
CA ILE A 104 -15.65 -4.39 -3.75
C ILE A 104 -16.57 -3.50 -4.58
N GLY A 105 -16.43 -2.19 -4.43
CA GLY A 105 -17.11 -1.19 -5.22
C GLY A 105 -16.35 0.13 -5.25
N ARG A 106 -16.61 0.93 -6.28
CA ARG A 106 -16.05 2.26 -6.44
C ARG A 106 -17.06 3.30 -6.01
N PHE A 107 -16.61 4.38 -5.39
CA PHE A 107 -17.47 5.53 -5.11
C PHE A 107 -17.64 6.38 -6.36
N SER A 108 -18.87 6.88 -6.55
CA SER A 108 -19.17 7.94 -7.51
C SER A 108 -18.60 9.29 -7.02
N ASP A 109 -18.61 10.27 -7.88
CA ASP A 109 -18.29 11.64 -7.53
C ASP A 109 -19.51 12.53 -7.87
N PRO A 110 -20.23 13.04 -6.86
CA PRO A 110 -20.08 12.84 -5.42
C PRO A 110 -20.46 11.43 -4.94
N PRO A 111 -19.93 10.96 -3.78
CA PRO A 111 -20.26 9.66 -3.20
C PRO A 111 -21.73 9.51 -2.84
N ARG A 112 -22.30 8.31 -3.06
CA ARG A 112 -23.73 8.01 -2.84
C ARG A 112 -23.92 6.69 -2.11
N SER A 113 -25.05 6.52 -1.45
CA SER A 113 -25.41 5.26 -0.79
C SER A 113 -25.53 4.09 -1.76
N SER A 114 -25.91 4.34 -3.02
CA SER A 114 -25.97 3.34 -4.09
C SER A 114 -24.61 2.72 -4.41
N ASP A 115 -23.51 3.44 -4.17
CA ASP A 115 -22.14 2.92 -4.36
C ASP A 115 -21.82 1.75 -3.40
N LEU A 116 -22.64 1.59 -2.35
CA LEU A 116 -22.44 0.64 -1.27
C LEU A 116 -23.50 -0.47 -1.23
N GLU A 117 -24.29 -0.67 -2.30
CA GLU A 117 -25.36 -1.70 -2.32
C GLU A 117 -24.84 -3.10 -2.01
N GLY A 118 -23.64 -3.45 -2.53
CA GLY A 118 -22.97 -4.71 -2.26
C GLY A 118 -22.25 -4.81 -0.90
N LEU A 119 -22.18 -3.70 -0.12
CA LEU A 119 -21.50 -3.68 1.17
C LEU A 119 -22.43 -4.19 2.28
N THR A 120 -22.00 -5.26 2.96
CA THR A 120 -22.72 -5.83 4.10
C THR A 120 -21.78 -6.08 5.28
N LEU A 121 -22.25 -5.77 6.49
CA LEU A 121 -21.64 -6.24 7.73
C LEU A 121 -21.98 -7.71 7.96
N ASP A 122 -21.05 -8.47 8.51
CA ASP A 122 -21.32 -9.84 8.94
C ASP A 122 -22.11 -9.84 10.25
N GLN A 123 -22.78 -10.95 10.56
CA GLN A 123 -23.55 -11.08 11.80
C GLN A 123 -22.72 -10.78 13.05
N ARG A 124 -21.46 -11.20 13.07
CA ARG A 124 -20.55 -10.92 14.20
C ARG A 124 -20.31 -9.42 14.41
N ASP A 125 -20.26 -8.65 13.34
CA ASP A 125 -20.07 -7.20 13.40
C ASP A 125 -21.39 -6.50 13.78
N LEU A 126 -22.52 -6.95 13.25
CA LEU A 126 -23.83 -6.47 13.68
C LEU A 126 -24.04 -6.68 15.19
N ASP A 127 -23.71 -7.88 15.71
CA ASP A 127 -23.79 -8.20 17.13
C ASP A 127 -22.77 -7.38 17.96
N ALA A 128 -21.61 -7.08 17.42
CA ALA A 128 -20.63 -6.23 18.08
C ALA A 128 -21.14 -4.78 18.20
N ILE A 129 -21.72 -4.22 17.13
CA ILE A 129 -22.28 -2.85 17.12
C ILE A 129 -23.35 -2.69 18.22
N ARG A 130 -24.21 -3.69 18.43
CA ARG A 130 -25.22 -3.65 19.49
C ARG A 130 -24.66 -3.49 20.91
N ARG A 131 -23.39 -3.82 21.09
CA ARG A 131 -22.68 -3.71 22.38
C ARG A 131 -21.65 -2.59 22.42
N CYS A 132 -21.46 -1.88 21.30
CA CYS A 132 -20.47 -0.81 21.21
C CYS A 132 -20.80 0.35 22.14
N ARG A 133 -19.75 0.87 22.75
CA ARG A 133 -19.73 2.12 23.51
C ARG A 133 -18.43 2.86 23.18
N PRO A 134 -18.41 4.19 23.23
CA PRO A 134 -17.16 4.90 23.12
C PRO A 134 -16.12 4.41 24.11
N GLY A 135 -14.95 4.02 23.61
CA GLY A 135 -13.86 3.40 24.38
C GLY A 135 -13.88 1.88 24.48
N ASP A 136 -14.96 1.23 23.99
CA ASP A 136 -15.12 -0.23 23.97
C ASP A 136 -16.05 -0.64 22.81
N CYS A 137 -15.48 -0.83 21.64
CA CYS A 137 -16.21 -1.23 20.44
C CYS A 137 -15.41 -2.25 19.62
N GLY A 138 -16.07 -3.25 19.08
CA GLY A 138 -15.46 -4.27 18.25
C GLY A 138 -15.08 -3.79 16.84
N LEU A 139 -15.51 -2.58 16.44
CA LEU A 139 -15.23 -1.94 15.16
C LEU A 139 -14.58 -0.57 15.42
N LYS A 140 -13.76 -0.11 14.47
CA LYS A 140 -13.09 1.20 14.53
C LYS A 140 -14.04 2.34 14.10
N LEU A 141 -15.12 2.51 14.85
CA LEU A 141 -16.09 3.58 14.68
C LEU A 141 -15.74 4.77 15.57
N SER A 142 -16.07 5.98 15.15
CA SER A 142 -15.98 7.18 15.99
C SER A 142 -17.08 7.19 17.07
N ALA A 143 -16.98 8.05 18.06
CA ALA A 143 -18.02 8.19 19.09
C ALA A 143 -19.37 8.55 18.48
N GLY A 144 -19.42 9.54 17.57
CA GLY A 144 -20.65 9.94 16.92
C GLY A 144 -21.26 8.86 16.03
N GLU A 145 -20.44 8.04 15.35
CA GLU A 145 -20.93 6.90 14.59
C GLU A 145 -21.53 5.80 15.49
N ILE A 146 -20.92 5.55 16.65
CA ILE A 146 -21.46 4.63 17.65
C ILE A 146 -22.81 5.14 18.16
N GLU A 147 -22.89 6.42 18.48
CA GLU A 147 -24.14 7.06 18.94
C GLU A 147 -25.24 6.98 17.88
N SER A 148 -24.92 7.26 16.60
CA SER A 148 -25.87 7.16 15.49
C SER A 148 -26.41 5.74 15.31
N LEU A 149 -25.52 4.73 15.31
CA LEU A 149 -25.92 3.33 15.19
C LEU A 149 -26.73 2.86 16.41
N THR A 150 -26.42 3.33 17.60
CA THR A 150 -27.17 3.02 18.83
C THR A 150 -28.56 3.66 18.80
N ALA A 151 -28.68 4.88 18.31
CA ALA A 151 -29.97 5.58 18.20
C ALA A 151 -30.95 4.86 17.28
N VAL A 152 -30.48 4.40 16.09
CA VAL A 152 -31.35 3.66 15.16
C VAL A 152 -31.76 2.30 15.69
N LEU A 153 -30.93 1.65 16.52
CA LEU A 153 -31.27 0.40 17.17
C LEU A 153 -32.44 0.55 18.17
N GLY A 154 -32.52 1.69 18.84
CA GLY A 154 -33.60 1.97 19.82
C GLY A 154 -35.00 1.98 19.20
N THR A 155 -35.10 2.18 17.87
CA THR A 155 -36.38 2.28 17.15
C THR A 155 -36.61 1.13 16.15
N ALA A 156 -35.62 0.26 15.90
CA ALA A 156 -35.60 -0.65 14.76
C ALA A 156 -36.51 -1.90 14.92
N GLY A 157 -36.90 -2.28 16.11
CA GLY A 157 -37.71 -3.48 16.34
C GLY A 157 -37.10 -4.76 15.74
N ALA A 158 -37.89 -5.55 15.04
CA ALA A 158 -37.48 -6.83 14.43
C ALA A 158 -36.51 -6.62 13.24
N GLU A 159 -36.53 -5.48 12.58
CA GLU A 159 -35.70 -5.19 11.40
C GLU A 159 -34.35 -4.54 11.74
N TRP A 160 -33.91 -4.68 12.98
CA TRP A 160 -32.70 -4.02 13.47
C TRP A 160 -31.44 -4.26 12.61
N SER A 161 -31.31 -5.45 12.03
CA SER A 161 -30.17 -5.80 11.18
C SER A 161 -30.13 -4.94 9.92
N ASP A 162 -31.24 -4.83 9.21
CA ASP A 162 -31.35 -4.06 7.97
C ASP A 162 -31.22 -2.55 8.21
N VAL A 163 -31.74 -2.09 9.35
CA VAL A 163 -31.60 -0.70 9.80
C VAL A 163 -30.13 -0.39 10.04
N LEU A 164 -29.40 -1.26 10.77
CA LEU A 164 -27.95 -1.10 10.98
C LEU A 164 -27.17 -1.13 9.67
N GLN A 165 -27.49 -2.04 8.75
CA GLN A 165 -26.80 -2.10 7.44
C GLN A 165 -26.96 -0.78 6.68
N ARG A 166 -28.16 -0.23 6.64
CA ARG A 166 -28.44 1.05 5.95
C ARG A 166 -27.71 2.21 6.63
N GLU A 167 -27.78 2.29 7.96
CA GLU A 167 -27.11 3.35 8.72
C GLU A 167 -25.59 3.28 8.58
N PHE A 168 -25.01 2.08 8.66
CA PHE A 168 -23.57 1.89 8.45
C PHE A 168 -23.12 2.38 7.06
N ARG A 169 -23.88 2.06 6.00
CA ARG A 169 -23.57 2.57 4.65
C ARG A 169 -23.65 4.08 4.58
N ARG A 170 -24.64 4.71 5.21
CA ARG A 170 -24.78 6.17 5.29
C ARG A 170 -23.54 6.80 5.95
N LEU A 171 -23.10 6.25 7.07
CA LEU A 171 -21.90 6.70 7.78
C LEU A 171 -20.61 6.51 6.96
N VAL A 172 -20.51 5.43 6.20
CA VAL A 172 -19.38 5.21 5.27
C VAL A 172 -19.34 6.29 4.19
N VAL A 173 -20.48 6.66 3.59
CA VAL A 173 -20.56 7.78 2.62
C VAL A 173 -20.16 9.10 3.27
N GLU A 174 -20.71 9.40 4.45
CA GLU A 174 -20.36 10.64 5.18
C GLU A 174 -18.86 10.74 5.46
N ARG A 175 -18.22 9.63 5.84
CA ARG A 175 -16.79 9.60 6.07
C ARG A 175 -16.00 9.97 4.82
N VAL A 176 -16.39 9.48 3.65
CA VAL A 176 -15.73 9.84 2.38
C VAL A 176 -15.95 11.31 2.07
N VAL A 177 -17.17 11.84 2.26
CA VAL A 177 -17.48 13.27 2.06
C VAL A 177 -16.67 14.15 3.01
N GLN A 178 -16.58 13.79 4.31
CA GLN A 178 -15.76 14.52 5.29
C GLN A 178 -14.28 14.50 4.88
N TYR A 179 -13.79 13.36 4.44
CA TYR A 179 -12.42 13.25 3.95
C TYR A 179 -12.17 14.08 2.68
N GLN A 180 -13.10 14.11 1.75
CA GLN A 180 -13.02 14.98 0.55
C GLN A 180 -12.99 16.46 0.91
N ALA A 181 -13.67 16.85 1.98
CA ALA A 181 -13.72 18.24 2.43
C ALA A 181 -12.46 18.71 3.18
N GLY A 182 -11.82 17.84 3.97
CA GLY A 182 -10.73 18.28 4.84
C GLY A 182 -9.65 17.21 5.13
N GLY A 183 -9.54 16.19 4.29
CA GLY A 183 -8.51 15.16 4.40
C GLY A 183 -8.62 14.30 5.66
N LEU A 184 -7.51 13.66 6.06
CA LEU A 184 -7.50 12.82 7.25
C LEU A 184 -7.77 13.58 8.54
N GLY A 185 -7.39 14.86 8.59
CA GLY A 185 -7.62 15.71 9.76
C GLY A 185 -9.09 16.01 10.06
N ALA A 186 -9.96 15.92 9.03
CA ALA A 186 -11.41 16.07 9.20
C ALA A 186 -12.11 14.81 9.72
N LEU A 187 -11.44 13.67 9.67
CA LEU A 187 -12.01 12.41 10.15
C LEU A 187 -11.96 12.35 11.68
N ALA A 188 -13.10 12.09 12.29
CA ALA A 188 -13.16 11.85 13.73
C ALA A 188 -12.31 10.62 14.10
N PRO A 189 -11.56 10.65 15.23
CA PRO A 189 -10.78 9.53 15.68
C PRO A 189 -11.69 8.34 15.99
N PRO A 190 -11.21 7.10 15.79
CA PRO A 190 -11.95 5.93 16.24
C PRO A 190 -12.12 5.94 17.77
N ALA A 191 -13.22 5.38 18.27
CA ALA A 191 -13.51 5.24 19.69
C ALA A 191 -13.67 3.76 20.08
N ASP A 192 -12.95 2.88 19.37
CA ASP A 192 -12.94 1.43 19.62
C ASP A 192 -12.24 1.06 20.96
N ARG A 193 -11.37 1.93 21.44
CA ARG A 193 -10.60 1.77 22.67
C ARG A 193 -10.35 3.11 23.36
N LYS A 194 -9.84 3.08 24.61
CA LYS A 194 -9.58 4.31 25.40
C LYS A 194 -8.51 5.22 24.80
N THR A 195 -7.52 4.64 24.15
CA THR A 195 -6.39 5.37 23.52
C THR A 195 -6.24 4.95 22.05
N PRO A 196 -7.14 5.40 21.18
CA PRO A 196 -7.03 5.11 19.75
C PRO A 196 -5.92 5.95 19.12
N ARG A 197 -5.44 5.51 17.95
CA ARG A 197 -4.58 6.34 17.09
C ARG A 197 -5.46 7.06 16.08
N LYS A 198 -5.19 8.33 15.85
CA LYS A 198 -5.84 9.10 14.79
C LYS A 198 -5.34 8.65 13.40
N PRO A 199 -6.18 8.73 12.35
CA PRO A 199 -5.80 8.32 10.99
C PRO A 199 -4.60 9.10 10.42
N ASP A 200 -4.51 10.40 10.69
CA ASP A 200 -3.40 11.28 10.28
C ASP A 200 -2.08 10.90 10.98
N GLU A 201 -2.11 10.59 12.27
CA GLU A 201 -0.97 10.10 13.03
C GLU A 201 -0.47 8.74 12.48
N ALA A 202 -1.40 7.86 12.09
CA ALA A 202 -1.07 6.57 11.51
C ALA A 202 -0.37 6.73 10.15
N LEU A 203 -0.88 7.62 9.29
CA LEU A 203 -0.26 7.92 8.00
C LEU A 203 1.12 8.59 8.18
N SER A 204 1.24 9.56 9.08
CA SER A 204 2.50 10.24 9.35
C SER A 204 3.59 9.25 9.76
N ALA A 205 3.28 8.32 10.66
CA ALA A 205 4.22 7.28 11.06
C ALA A 205 4.61 6.33 9.91
N ILE A 206 3.73 6.10 8.92
CA ILE A 206 4.04 5.33 7.72
C ILE A 206 4.98 6.12 6.80
N VAL A 207 4.71 7.40 6.58
CA VAL A 207 5.52 8.27 5.72
C VAL A 207 6.93 8.43 6.30
N GLU A 208 7.08 8.65 7.60
CA GLU A 208 8.37 8.76 8.29
C GLU A 208 9.25 7.51 8.09
N GLN A 209 8.65 6.32 8.01
CA GLN A 209 9.37 5.07 7.76
C GLN A 209 9.52 4.74 6.26
N SER A 210 9.18 5.68 5.40
CA SER A 210 9.24 5.57 3.94
C SER A 210 10.11 6.67 3.32
N PRO A 211 11.43 6.73 3.64
CA PRO A 211 12.29 7.84 3.20
C PRO A 211 12.39 8.01 1.69
N TYR A 212 12.11 6.95 0.91
CA TYR A 212 12.03 7.01 -0.54
C TYR A 212 10.92 7.94 -1.05
N LEU A 213 9.90 8.21 -0.25
CA LEU A 213 8.84 9.16 -0.62
C LEU A 213 9.36 10.58 -0.78
N ALA A 214 10.44 10.96 -0.11
CA ALA A 214 11.08 12.27 -0.29
C ALA A 214 11.56 12.53 -1.73
N LYS A 215 11.73 11.47 -2.53
CA LYS A 215 12.06 11.56 -3.96
C LYS A 215 10.82 11.73 -4.85
N LEU A 216 9.64 11.75 -4.26
CA LEU A 216 8.33 11.82 -4.91
C LEU A 216 7.48 12.93 -4.27
N PRO A 217 7.88 14.22 -4.38
CA PRO A 217 7.24 15.34 -3.66
C PRO A 217 5.74 15.41 -3.92
N HIS A 218 5.30 15.30 -5.17
CA HIS A 218 3.87 15.34 -5.52
C HIS A 218 3.05 14.22 -4.85
N VAL A 219 3.66 13.05 -4.62
CA VAL A 219 3.01 11.96 -3.87
C VAL A 219 2.90 12.33 -2.39
N VAL A 220 3.96 12.91 -1.82
CA VAL A 220 3.96 13.35 -0.41
C VAL A 220 2.91 14.43 -0.18
N ASP A 221 2.83 15.41 -1.07
CA ASP A 221 1.85 16.50 -1.01
C ASP A 221 0.43 15.91 -1.08
N TRP A 222 0.16 15.05 -2.08
CA TRP A 222 -1.13 14.37 -2.17
C TRP A 222 -1.45 13.52 -0.94
N LEU A 223 -0.47 12.87 -0.33
CA LEU A 223 -0.69 12.07 0.88
C LEU A 223 -1.06 12.93 2.08
N LYS A 224 -0.42 14.08 2.25
CA LYS A 224 -0.51 14.91 3.45
C LYS A 224 -1.51 16.06 3.34
N GLU A 225 -1.52 16.71 2.17
CA GLU A 225 -2.23 17.98 1.99
C GLU A 225 -3.60 17.84 1.31
N TYR A 226 -3.95 16.61 0.86
CA TYR A 226 -5.28 16.41 0.27
C TYR A 226 -6.39 16.83 1.24
N PRO A 227 -7.40 17.61 0.77
CA PRO A 227 -7.70 18.00 -0.62
C PRO A 227 -6.99 19.27 -1.12
N HIS A 228 -6.22 19.95 -0.29
CA HIS A 228 -5.59 21.24 -0.55
C HIS A 228 -4.25 21.12 -1.30
N THR A 229 -4.17 20.23 -2.27
CA THR A 229 -2.96 20.01 -3.07
C THR A 229 -3.17 20.46 -4.50
N ASP A 230 -2.18 21.16 -5.05
CA ASP A 230 -2.13 21.55 -6.47
C ASP A 230 -1.65 20.40 -7.37
N SER A 231 -1.35 19.25 -6.78
CA SER A 231 -0.84 18.09 -7.52
C SER A 231 -1.91 17.56 -8.47
N ALA A 232 -1.62 17.53 -9.74
CA ALA A 232 -2.44 16.90 -10.78
C ALA A 232 -2.40 15.38 -10.67
N VAL A 233 -2.91 14.83 -9.57
CA VAL A 233 -3.02 13.40 -9.32
C VAL A 233 -4.41 12.93 -9.70
N GLU A 234 -4.49 12.06 -10.73
CA GLU A 234 -5.75 11.36 -10.99
C GLU A 234 -6.10 10.50 -9.79
N SER A 235 -7.26 10.70 -9.18
CA SER A 235 -7.62 9.96 -7.98
C SER A 235 -9.07 9.55 -7.92
N PHE A 236 -9.36 8.51 -7.13
CA PHE A 236 -10.71 8.02 -6.88
C PHE A 236 -10.75 7.23 -5.56
N PHE A 237 -11.96 6.91 -5.11
CA PHE A 237 -12.18 6.11 -3.90
C PHE A 237 -12.80 4.77 -4.25
N TYR A 238 -12.38 3.73 -3.53
CA TYR A 238 -13.07 2.45 -3.54
C TYR A 238 -13.19 1.91 -2.11
N TRP A 239 -14.16 1.04 -1.91
CA TRP A 239 -14.28 0.22 -0.73
C TRP A 239 -14.07 -1.24 -1.07
N SER A 240 -13.57 -2.01 -0.12
CA SER A 240 -13.47 -3.46 -0.25
C SER A 240 -13.78 -4.14 1.07
N LYS A 241 -14.36 -5.33 0.99
CA LYS A 241 -14.52 -6.27 2.08
C LYS A 241 -13.60 -7.44 1.83
N GLU A 242 -12.56 -7.59 2.63
CA GLU A 242 -11.49 -8.56 2.42
C GLU A 242 -11.31 -9.46 3.63
N ARG A 243 -11.03 -10.74 3.39
CA ARG A 243 -10.74 -11.72 4.44
C ARG A 243 -9.41 -12.41 4.18
N TYR A 244 -8.50 -12.30 5.11
CA TYR A 244 -7.20 -12.94 5.06
C TYR A 244 -7.13 -14.07 6.11
N GLY A 245 -7.33 -15.31 5.68
CA GLY A 245 -7.39 -16.48 6.56
C GLY A 245 -8.65 -16.51 7.43
N ASP A 246 -8.53 -17.00 8.66
CA ASP A 246 -9.67 -17.24 9.58
C ASP A 246 -10.10 -15.99 10.37
N GLY A 247 -9.50 -14.83 10.07
CA GLY A 247 -9.82 -13.56 10.71
C GLY A 247 -11.21 -13.04 10.33
N LYS A 248 -11.64 -11.99 11.02
CA LYS A 248 -12.84 -11.24 10.62
C LYS A 248 -12.59 -10.58 9.26
N PRO A 249 -13.60 -10.53 8.38
CA PRO A 249 -13.52 -9.68 7.21
C PRO A 249 -13.29 -8.23 7.60
N VAL A 250 -12.46 -7.54 6.84
CA VAL A 250 -12.17 -6.12 7.03
C VAL A 250 -12.86 -5.35 5.90
N ILE A 251 -13.72 -4.43 6.26
CA ILE A 251 -14.20 -3.41 5.33
C ILE A 251 -13.24 -2.25 5.39
N SER A 252 -12.71 -1.84 4.25
CA SER A 252 -11.80 -0.71 4.15
C SER A 252 -12.23 0.27 3.07
N ILE A 253 -11.88 1.55 3.26
CA ILE A 253 -11.99 2.60 2.26
C ILE A 253 -10.58 3.03 1.89
N THR A 254 -10.30 3.07 0.60
CA THR A 254 -8.99 3.44 0.07
C THR A 254 -9.14 4.58 -0.93
N HIS A 255 -8.36 5.64 -0.75
CA HIS A 255 -8.14 6.69 -1.72
C HIS A 255 -6.95 6.30 -2.60
N VAL A 256 -7.19 6.16 -3.89
CA VAL A 256 -6.18 5.81 -4.89
C VAL A 256 -5.71 7.05 -5.60
N GLY A 257 -4.40 7.21 -5.74
CA GLY A 257 -3.78 8.22 -6.60
C GLY A 257 -2.92 7.56 -7.67
N ILE A 258 -3.06 7.99 -8.90
CA ILE A 258 -2.27 7.54 -10.05
C ILE A 258 -1.32 8.66 -10.44
N VAL A 259 -0.04 8.41 -10.37
CA VAL A 259 1.02 9.39 -10.59
C VAL A 259 1.93 8.91 -11.72
N ARG A 260 2.26 9.84 -12.61
CA ARG A 260 3.32 9.69 -13.60
C ARG A 260 4.46 10.63 -13.19
N PRO A 261 5.46 10.16 -12.42
CA PRO A 261 6.60 10.99 -12.08
C PRO A 261 7.27 11.53 -13.35
N GLU A 262 7.90 12.69 -13.21
CA GLU A 262 8.63 13.31 -14.30
C GLU A 262 9.67 12.35 -14.92
N SER A 263 10.14 12.67 -16.14
CA SER A 263 10.94 11.80 -17.01
C SER A 263 12.33 11.42 -16.45
N ASP A 264 12.50 11.35 -15.14
CA ASP A 264 13.70 10.81 -14.52
C ASP A 264 13.63 9.27 -14.50
N HIS A 265 14.45 8.64 -15.34
CA HIS A 265 14.55 7.18 -15.44
C HIS A 265 14.95 6.46 -14.11
N ARG A 266 15.35 7.22 -13.09
CA ARG A 266 15.63 6.71 -11.74
C ARG A 266 14.36 6.59 -10.89
N LEU A 267 13.25 7.17 -11.32
CA LEU A 267 11.95 7.10 -10.68
C LEU A 267 11.04 6.09 -11.40
N PRO A 268 9.95 5.66 -10.77
CA PRO A 268 8.96 4.80 -11.42
C PRO A 268 8.35 5.48 -12.66
N ALA A 269 8.16 4.74 -13.75
CA ALA A 269 7.43 5.24 -14.91
C ALA A 269 5.95 5.50 -14.60
N ILE A 270 5.37 4.67 -13.72
CA ILE A 270 4.02 4.79 -13.18
C ILE A 270 4.08 4.44 -11.70
N LEU A 271 3.36 5.18 -10.87
CA LEU A 271 3.15 4.88 -9.47
C LEU A 271 1.66 4.99 -9.15
N VAL A 272 1.12 3.97 -8.53
CA VAL A 272 -0.23 3.95 -7.96
C VAL A 272 -0.08 3.89 -6.44
N ALA A 273 -0.58 4.92 -5.78
CA ALA A 273 -0.61 5.00 -4.32
C ALA A 273 -2.02 4.73 -3.81
N GLY A 274 -2.17 3.78 -2.90
CA GLY A 274 -3.42 3.48 -2.21
C GLY A 274 -3.30 3.88 -0.75
N LYS A 275 -3.95 4.97 -0.35
CA LYS A 275 -4.02 5.48 1.02
C LYS A 275 -5.29 4.97 1.68
N GLN A 276 -5.16 4.10 2.67
CA GLN A 276 -6.29 3.64 3.46
C GLN A 276 -6.75 4.76 4.41
N ILE A 277 -8.01 5.16 4.28
CA ILE A 277 -8.61 6.20 5.11
C ILE A 277 -9.54 5.63 6.20
N PHE A 278 -9.94 4.37 6.07
CA PHE A 278 -10.75 3.66 7.05
C PHE A 278 -10.54 2.15 6.96
N ALA A 279 -10.65 1.46 8.08
CA ALA A 279 -10.83 0.02 8.17
C ALA A 279 -11.65 -0.34 9.42
N THR A 280 -12.52 -1.35 9.32
CA THR A 280 -13.35 -1.78 10.46
C THR A 280 -12.54 -2.47 11.55
N HIS A 281 -11.46 -3.19 11.19
CA HIS A 281 -10.68 -4.01 12.13
C HIS A 281 -9.18 -3.94 11.85
N TYR A 282 -8.36 -4.23 12.84
CA TYR A 282 -6.93 -4.50 12.80
C TYR A 282 -6.04 -3.36 12.31
N LEU A 283 -6.46 -2.61 11.30
CA LEU A 283 -5.64 -1.61 10.64
C LEU A 283 -5.98 -0.21 11.17
N GLU A 284 -4.97 0.56 11.55
CA GLU A 284 -5.09 1.97 11.95
C GLU A 284 -4.79 2.90 10.78
N GLY A 285 -4.11 2.40 9.75
CA GLY A 285 -3.78 3.06 8.51
C GLY A 285 -2.95 2.17 7.62
N GLY A 286 -2.91 2.49 6.33
CA GLY A 286 -2.15 1.74 5.34
C GLY A 286 -1.79 2.60 4.13
N LEU A 287 -0.63 2.31 3.56
CA LEU A 287 -0.15 2.87 2.31
C LEU A 287 0.41 1.74 1.45
N GLY A 288 -0.24 1.47 0.34
CA GLY A 288 0.24 0.60 -0.70
C GLY A 288 0.78 1.41 -1.88
N LEU A 289 1.97 1.09 -2.36
CA LEU A 289 2.56 1.67 -3.56
C LEU A 289 2.79 0.55 -4.58
N THR A 290 2.06 0.60 -5.68
CA THR A 290 2.29 -0.28 -6.84
C THR A 290 2.97 0.54 -7.91
N MET A 291 4.05 0.05 -8.46
CA MET A 291 4.85 0.83 -9.39
C MET A 291 5.45 0.00 -10.50
N ILE A 292 5.67 0.64 -11.64
CA ILE A 292 6.46 0.08 -12.72
C ILE A 292 7.76 0.87 -12.81
N VAL A 293 8.87 0.17 -12.58
CA VAL A 293 10.23 0.69 -12.74
C VAL A 293 10.87 0.09 -13.98
N ARG A 294 11.79 0.82 -14.60
CA ARG A 294 12.50 0.35 -15.81
C ARG A 294 13.99 0.23 -15.55
N ASP A 295 14.58 -0.82 -16.09
CA ASP A 295 16.05 -0.92 -16.17
C ASP A 295 16.57 0.08 -17.18
N ALA A 296 17.42 1.01 -16.74
CA ALA A 296 17.98 2.04 -17.60
C ALA A 296 18.85 1.48 -18.74
N ARG A 297 19.36 0.24 -18.61
CA ARG A 297 20.24 -0.39 -19.60
C ARG A 297 19.49 -0.94 -20.81
N ASN A 298 18.32 -1.49 -20.62
CA ASN A 298 17.57 -2.22 -21.65
C ASN A 298 16.06 -1.89 -21.69
N GLY A 299 15.60 -0.96 -20.84
CA GLY A 299 14.20 -0.57 -20.77
C GLY A 299 13.26 -1.62 -20.16
N ALA A 300 13.78 -2.76 -19.70
CA ALA A 300 12.97 -3.85 -19.17
C ALA A 300 12.12 -3.37 -17.99
N PRO A 301 10.79 -3.58 -18.02
CA PRO A 301 9.92 -3.17 -16.93
C PRO A 301 9.86 -4.22 -15.82
N TYR A 302 9.78 -3.75 -14.58
CA TYR A 302 9.51 -4.55 -13.39
C TYR A 302 8.30 -3.97 -12.67
N LEU A 303 7.41 -4.85 -12.23
CA LEU A 303 6.34 -4.53 -11.31
C LEU A 303 6.88 -4.64 -9.89
N ALA A 304 6.73 -3.58 -9.10
CA ALA A 304 7.08 -3.57 -7.69
C ALA A 304 5.90 -3.12 -6.84
N TYR A 305 5.81 -3.69 -5.66
CA TYR A 305 4.81 -3.36 -4.65
C TYR A 305 5.46 -3.19 -3.30
N VAL A 306 5.18 -2.06 -2.67
CA VAL A 306 5.53 -1.80 -1.26
C VAL A 306 4.24 -1.53 -0.51
N ASN A 307 4.03 -2.22 0.59
CA ASN A 307 2.94 -1.91 1.51
C ASN A 307 3.50 -1.67 2.91
N ARG A 308 2.96 -0.64 3.58
CA ARG A 308 3.16 -0.39 5.00
C ARG A 308 1.80 -0.19 5.66
N SER A 309 1.54 -0.94 6.71
CA SER A 309 0.28 -0.89 7.45
C SER A 309 0.55 -0.76 8.94
N GLN A 310 -0.15 0.15 9.61
CA GLN A 310 -0.21 0.20 11.07
C GLN A 310 -1.25 -0.82 11.54
N VAL A 311 -0.78 -1.79 12.32
CA VAL A 311 -1.59 -2.92 12.80
C VAL A 311 -1.68 -2.83 14.32
N ASP A 312 -2.89 -2.70 14.84
CA ASP A 312 -3.13 -2.47 16.27
C ASP A 312 -2.66 -3.64 17.16
N MET A 313 -2.83 -4.87 16.70
CA MET A 313 -2.40 -6.07 17.43
C MET A 313 -0.87 -6.16 17.63
N LEU A 314 -0.10 -5.45 16.80
CA LEU A 314 1.37 -5.45 16.91
C LEU A 314 1.89 -4.57 18.04
N ARG A 315 1.02 -3.79 18.70
CA ARG A 315 1.39 -2.90 19.81
C ARG A 315 1.18 -3.54 21.18
N GLY A 316 0.46 -4.66 21.26
CA GLY A 316 0.17 -5.34 22.51
C GLY A 316 1.35 -6.14 23.06
N PHE A 317 1.18 -6.65 24.27
CA PHE A 317 2.17 -7.50 24.97
C PHE A 317 2.61 -8.70 24.12
N PHE A 318 1.70 -9.28 23.34
CA PHE A 318 1.98 -10.39 22.42
C PHE A 318 2.40 -9.92 21.01
N GLY A 319 2.68 -8.63 20.83
CA GLY A 319 2.96 -8.05 19.51
C GLY A 319 4.11 -8.74 18.75
N ALA A 320 5.15 -9.18 19.45
CA ALA A 320 6.27 -9.90 18.80
C ALA A 320 5.84 -11.27 18.24
N PHE A 321 5.03 -12.02 18.97
CA PHE A 321 4.49 -13.32 18.53
C PHE A 321 3.54 -13.12 17.34
N VAL A 322 2.59 -12.17 17.45
CA VAL A 322 1.65 -11.83 16.38
C VAL A 322 2.39 -11.38 15.13
N ARG A 323 3.47 -10.61 15.31
CA ARG A 323 4.34 -10.17 14.20
C ARG A 323 4.87 -11.35 13.41
N GLY A 324 5.50 -12.34 14.04
CA GLY A 324 6.04 -13.51 13.36
C GLY A 324 4.99 -14.25 12.53
N VAL A 325 3.77 -14.42 13.08
CA VAL A 325 2.67 -15.08 12.36
C VAL A 325 2.22 -14.25 11.14
N LEU A 326 2.12 -12.92 11.28
CA LEU A 326 1.71 -12.04 10.20
C LEU A 326 2.79 -11.96 9.11
N GLU A 327 4.05 -11.84 9.49
CA GLU A 327 5.18 -11.78 8.56
C GLU A 327 5.28 -13.06 7.72
N ASP A 328 5.17 -14.23 8.35
CA ASP A 328 5.16 -15.51 7.68
C ASP A 328 3.97 -15.64 6.70
N ARG A 329 2.77 -15.21 7.11
CA ARG A 329 1.59 -15.18 6.24
C ARG A 329 1.78 -14.25 5.05
N VAL A 330 2.26 -13.02 5.28
CA VAL A 330 2.52 -12.05 4.22
C VAL A 330 3.57 -12.59 3.25
N GLN A 331 4.64 -13.19 3.75
CA GLN A 331 5.70 -13.74 2.92
C GLN A 331 5.20 -14.89 2.00
N ARG A 332 4.24 -15.68 2.45
CA ARG A 332 3.62 -16.72 1.62
C ARG A 332 2.59 -16.17 0.63
N GLN A 333 1.78 -15.19 1.03
CA GLN A 333 0.65 -14.71 0.22
C GLN A 333 1.01 -13.58 -0.75
N ALA A 334 1.92 -12.70 -0.39
CA ALA A 334 2.28 -11.56 -1.21
C ALA A 334 2.79 -11.95 -2.62
N PRO A 335 3.61 -12.99 -2.80
CA PRO A 335 4.00 -13.47 -4.14
C PRO A 335 2.82 -13.93 -4.99
N LEU A 336 1.80 -14.55 -4.39
CA LEU A 336 0.61 -15.01 -5.12
C LEU A 336 -0.21 -13.83 -5.62
N ILE A 337 -0.39 -12.82 -4.78
CA ILE A 337 -1.11 -11.59 -5.13
C ILE A 337 -0.41 -10.89 -6.29
N VAL A 338 0.91 -10.73 -6.23
CA VAL A 338 1.68 -10.03 -7.27
C VAL A 338 1.74 -10.83 -8.57
N ARG A 339 1.80 -12.17 -8.51
CA ARG A 339 1.66 -13.01 -9.72
C ARG A 339 0.29 -12.84 -10.38
N GLY A 340 -0.78 -12.80 -9.57
CA GLY A 340 -2.12 -12.54 -10.08
C GLY A 340 -2.24 -11.14 -10.72
N LEU A 341 -1.66 -10.12 -10.10
CA LEU A 341 -1.59 -8.77 -10.66
C LEU A 341 -0.80 -8.77 -11.99
N ARG A 342 0.40 -9.36 -12.00
CA ARG A 342 1.22 -9.49 -13.21
C ARG A 342 0.43 -10.15 -14.35
N ALA A 343 -0.22 -11.28 -14.08
CA ALA A 343 -0.98 -11.99 -15.09
C ALA A 343 -2.09 -11.13 -15.72
N ARG A 344 -2.77 -10.29 -14.92
CA ARG A 344 -3.76 -9.34 -15.42
C ARG A 344 -3.12 -8.27 -16.30
N LEU A 345 -2.06 -7.65 -15.84
CA LEU A 345 -1.36 -6.62 -16.62
C LEU A 345 -0.86 -7.17 -17.96
N GLU A 346 -0.41 -8.41 -18.01
CA GLU A 346 0.09 -9.09 -19.21
C GLU A 346 -1.02 -9.64 -20.11
N SER A 347 -2.26 -9.77 -19.64
CA SER A 347 -3.41 -10.23 -20.45
C SER A 347 -3.98 -9.17 -21.37
N GLY A 348 -3.43 -7.95 -21.36
CA GLY A 348 -3.90 -6.81 -22.15
C GLY A 348 -4.78 -5.86 -21.35
N ASN A 349 -5.73 -5.21 -22.00
CA ASN A 349 -6.64 -4.28 -21.34
C ASN A 349 -7.59 -5.05 -20.39
N PRO A 350 -8.02 -4.39 -19.30
CA PRO A 350 -9.11 -4.94 -18.51
C PRO A 350 -10.31 -5.21 -19.41
N PRO A 351 -11.16 -6.20 -19.07
CA PRO A 351 -12.43 -6.39 -19.78
C PRO A 351 -13.11 -5.03 -19.88
N ASP A 352 -13.67 -4.71 -21.06
CA ASP A 352 -14.47 -3.50 -21.20
C ASP A 352 -15.43 -3.48 -20.03
N GLU A 353 -15.39 -2.39 -19.26
CA GLU A 353 -16.36 -2.19 -18.20
C GLU A 353 -17.73 -2.33 -18.86
N ILE A 354 -18.36 -3.49 -18.70
CA ILE A 354 -19.76 -3.64 -18.99
C ILE A 354 -20.44 -2.63 -18.08
N SER A 355 -20.60 -1.41 -18.68
CA SER A 355 -21.20 -0.24 -18.08
C SER A 355 -20.61 0.10 -16.68
N ASP A 356 -19.54 0.90 -16.67
CA ASP A 356 -19.35 1.83 -15.56
C ASP A 356 -20.62 2.70 -15.52
N PRO A 357 -21.55 2.50 -14.58
CA PRO A 357 -22.72 3.36 -14.46
C PRO A 357 -22.33 4.82 -14.23
N PHE A 358 -21.03 5.11 -13.94
CA PHE A 358 -20.43 6.38 -13.61
C PHE A 358 -19.74 7.08 -14.79
N ALA A 359 -19.55 6.39 -15.94
CA ALA A 359 -18.91 6.98 -17.12
C ALA A 359 -19.80 8.03 -17.83
N LYS A 360 -21.09 8.11 -17.56
CA LYS A 360 -22.05 9.00 -18.22
C LYS A 360 -22.06 10.46 -17.75
N GLY A 361 -21.15 10.85 -16.83
CA GLY A 361 -21.14 12.19 -16.24
C GLY A 361 -19.91 13.04 -16.49
N ARG A 362 -19.02 12.70 -17.44
CA ARG A 362 -17.88 13.59 -17.76
C ARG A 362 -18.27 14.62 -18.82
N PRO A 363 -18.39 15.94 -18.51
CA PRO A 363 -18.47 16.96 -19.51
C PRO A 363 -17.08 17.17 -20.12
N GLY A 364 -16.96 16.93 -21.43
CA GLY A 364 -15.84 17.41 -22.21
C GLY A 364 -14.81 16.37 -22.65
N ALA A 365 -15.19 15.51 -23.58
CA ALA A 365 -14.29 14.92 -24.55
C ALA A 365 -14.93 15.10 -25.95
N ARG A 366 -14.67 16.25 -26.54
CA ARG A 366 -14.72 16.47 -28.00
C ARG A 366 -13.48 17.23 -28.39
#